data_4cc3a4acc07cc79d10d815a0a73c6861
#
_entry.id   4cc3a4acc07cc79d10d815a0a73c6861
#
_cell.length_a   1.000
_cell.length_b   1.000
_cell.length_c   1.000
_cell.angle_alpha   90.00
_cell.angle_beta   90.00
_cell.angle_gamma   90.00
#
_symmetry.space_group_name_H-M   'P 1'
#
loop_
_entity.id
_entity.type
_entity.pdbx_description
1 polymer ?
#
loop_
_entity_poly.entity_id
_entity_poly.type
_entity_poly.pdbx_seq_one_letter_code
_entity_poly.pdbx_strand_id
1 'polypeptide(L)'
;MSSAVVFSAVPTLFDGDGEVDAGANRALYKFVAGLLDGLFVAGSTGEFPALDDAERLSLIELALAEAGPDRVIAHIGAPDARHSARLARAAAELGATRIAAITPYYLPARPDELTAHFRRIRDAAPDPELYAYIFPERTGLPVSPPLFAQVARDAGLAGAKISGSSAASLADYVAAVPGQRIFSGDDTNPGATLRAGGAGVVSGRSGAYPEVYAALSAALAAPDPEAAGLHQRTLDRIVALGASIGRVKHALALRGLGGTTARMTVDPPDASLSAAIAAEVAALLLVLL
;
A
#
# COMPACT_ATOMS: atom_id res chain seq x y z
N MET A 1 17.38 7.34 15.41
CA MET A 1 16.38 6.31 15.08
C MET A 1 16.30 6.22 13.56
N SER A 2 15.93 5.06 12.99
CA SER A 2 15.70 4.99 11.52
C SER A 2 14.42 5.75 11.16
N SER A 3 14.37 6.36 9.98
CA SER A 3 13.13 6.95 9.45
C SER A 3 12.07 5.88 9.24
N ALA A 4 10.80 6.24 9.39
CA ALA A 4 9.71 5.35 9.01
C ALA A 4 9.66 5.24 7.48
N VAL A 5 9.87 4.05 6.95
CA VAL A 5 9.67 3.83 5.51
C VAL A 5 8.18 3.97 5.17
N VAL A 6 7.86 4.80 4.18
CA VAL A 6 6.49 5.04 3.74
C VAL A 6 6.34 4.64 2.27
N PHE A 7 5.66 3.52 2.03
CA PHE A 7 5.13 3.19 0.72
C PHE A 7 3.70 3.70 0.58
N SER A 8 3.39 4.34 -0.53
CA SER A 8 2.01 4.71 -0.84
C SER A 8 1.30 3.60 -1.58
N ALA A 9 0.20 3.08 -1.01
CA ALA A 9 -0.74 2.27 -1.73
C ALA A 9 -1.59 3.19 -2.62
N VAL A 10 -1.10 3.46 -3.82
CA VAL A 10 -1.71 4.42 -4.75
C VAL A 10 -3.04 3.90 -5.32
N PRO A 11 -4.06 4.77 -5.47
CA PRO A 11 -5.26 4.42 -6.22
C PRO A 11 -4.95 4.29 -7.72
N THR A 12 -5.77 3.54 -8.43
CA THR A 12 -5.81 3.58 -9.90
C THR A 12 -6.73 4.71 -10.32
N LEU A 13 -6.22 5.61 -11.16
CA LEU A 13 -7.01 6.71 -11.71
C LEU A 13 -7.60 6.27 -13.05
N PHE A 14 -8.91 6.47 -13.19
CA PHE A 14 -9.67 6.18 -14.38
C PHE A 14 -10.16 7.47 -15.02
N ASP A 15 -10.35 7.45 -16.32
CA ASP A 15 -11.01 8.53 -17.07
C ASP A 15 -12.53 8.54 -16.85
N GLY A 16 -13.25 9.40 -17.58
CA GLY A 16 -14.70 9.53 -17.49
C GLY A 16 -15.48 8.29 -17.97
N ASP A 17 -14.86 7.47 -18.82
CA ASP A 17 -15.43 6.23 -19.36
C ASP A 17 -15.11 5.02 -18.50
N GLY A 18 -14.27 5.21 -17.46
CA GLY A 18 -13.84 4.15 -16.55
C GLY A 18 -12.63 3.36 -17.05
N GLU A 19 -11.93 3.82 -18.09
CA GLU A 19 -10.69 3.23 -18.56
C GLU A 19 -9.49 3.74 -17.74
N VAL A 20 -8.39 2.96 -17.69
CA VAL A 20 -7.18 3.36 -16.96
C VAL A 20 -6.56 4.59 -17.62
N ASP A 21 -6.54 5.72 -16.91
CA ASP A 21 -5.89 6.95 -17.37
C ASP A 21 -4.37 6.86 -17.13
N ALA A 22 -3.62 6.42 -18.12
CA ALA A 22 -2.18 6.28 -18.04
C ALA A 22 -1.47 7.62 -17.73
N GLY A 23 -1.99 8.74 -18.23
CA GLY A 23 -1.43 10.08 -18.00
C GLY A 23 -1.59 10.52 -16.55
N ALA A 24 -2.80 10.38 -16.01
CA ALA A 24 -3.10 10.70 -14.60
C ALA A 24 -2.32 9.79 -13.63
N ASN A 25 -2.26 8.47 -13.90
CA ASN A 25 -1.49 7.53 -13.07
C ASN A 25 0.01 7.87 -13.11
N ARG A 26 0.56 8.22 -14.26
CA ARG A 26 1.96 8.66 -14.38
C ARG A 26 2.23 9.90 -13.54
N ALA A 27 1.38 10.91 -13.62
CA ALA A 27 1.50 12.13 -12.85
C ALA A 27 1.44 11.85 -11.33
N LEU A 28 0.51 11.00 -10.90
CA LEU A 28 0.38 10.56 -9.52
C LEU A 28 1.63 9.82 -9.03
N TYR A 29 2.15 8.87 -9.81
CA TYR A 29 3.32 8.07 -9.41
C TYR A 29 4.56 8.95 -9.28
N LYS A 30 4.79 9.85 -10.26
CA LYS A 30 5.88 10.83 -10.20
C LYS A 30 5.77 11.74 -8.98
N PHE A 31 4.57 12.27 -8.70
CA PHE A 31 4.31 13.13 -7.56
C PHE A 31 4.62 12.43 -6.23
N VAL A 32 4.06 11.25 -6.03
CA VAL A 32 4.25 10.47 -4.79
C VAL A 32 5.69 9.99 -4.64
N ALA A 33 6.29 9.46 -5.70
CA ALA A 33 7.68 9.01 -5.68
C ALA A 33 8.68 10.14 -5.46
N GLY A 34 8.33 11.38 -5.76
CA GLY A 34 9.14 12.57 -5.43
C GLY A 34 9.25 12.85 -3.93
N LEU A 35 8.35 12.33 -3.11
CA LEU A 35 8.22 12.67 -1.69
C LEU A 35 8.35 11.49 -0.74
N LEU A 36 7.95 10.28 -1.15
CA LEU A 36 7.91 9.08 -0.31
C LEU A 36 8.93 8.03 -0.75
N ASP A 37 9.14 7.01 0.08
CA ASP A 37 10.10 5.93 -0.19
C ASP A 37 9.72 5.04 -1.37
N GLY A 38 8.42 4.96 -1.71
CA GLY A 38 7.99 4.20 -2.87
C GLY A 38 6.48 4.01 -2.99
N LEU A 39 6.13 3.16 -3.93
CA LEU A 39 4.76 2.88 -4.37
C LEU A 39 4.40 1.41 -4.11
N PHE A 40 3.18 1.17 -3.64
CA PHE A 40 2.53 -0.14 -3.63
C PHE A 40 1.41 -0.09 -4.66
N VAL A 41 1.61 -0.77 -5.80
CA VAL A 41 0.80 -0.60 -7.01
C VAL A 41 -0.15 -1.76 -7.22
N ALA A 42 -1.33 -1.49 -7.78
CA ALA A 42 -2.40 -2.46 -8.05
C ALA A 42 -2.80 -3.28 -6.81
N GLY A 43 -2.79 -2.63 -5.62
CA GLY A 43 -3.32 -3.21 -4.39
C GLY A 43 -4.81 -2.92 -4.19
N SER A 44 -5.30 -3.08 -2.95
CA SER A 44 -6.72 -2.83 -2.62
C SER A 44 -7.12 -1.37 -2.89
N THR A 45 -6.26 -0.40 -2.55
CA THR A 45 -6.48 1.01 -2.86
C THR A 45 -6.49 1.28 -4.37
N GLY A 46 -5.71 0.48 -5.12
CA GLY A 46 -5.68 0.52 -6.58
C GLY A 46 -6.82 -0.26 -7.26
N GLU A 47 -7.82 -0.70 -6.50
CA GLU A 47 -9.01 -1.41 -7.01
C GLU A 47 -8.66 -2.67 -7.84
N PHE A 48 -7.60 -3.41 -7.45
CA PHE A 48 -7.09 -4.55 -8.22
C PHE A 48 -8.14 -5.60 -8.62
N PRO A 49 -9.23 -5.86 -7.83
CA PRO A 49 -10.23 -6.84 -8.26
C PRO A 49 -11.04 -6.40 -9.49
N ALA A 50 -11.03 -5.10 -9.81
CA ALA A 50 -11.73 -4.51 -10.95
C ALA A 50 -10.80 -4.22 -12.15
N LEU A 51 -9.54 -4.66 -12.08
CA LEU A 51 -8.55 -4.54 -13.14
C LEU A 51 -8.30 -5.92 -13.78
N ASP A 52 -8.16 -5.95 -15.09
CA ASP A 52 -7.65 -7.14 -15.77
C ASP A 52 -6.13 -7.27 -15.63
N ASP A 53 -5.56 -8.38 -16.11
CA ASP A 53 -4.13 -8.65 -16.02
C ASP A 53 -3.28 -7.64 -16.81
N ALA A 54 -3.76 -7.23 -17.97
CA ALA A 54 -3.05 -6.28 -18.84
C ALA A 54 -2.99 -4.90 -18.20
N GLU A 55 -4.09 -4.45 -17.63
CA GLU A 55 -4.17 -3.17 -16.89
C GLU A 55 -3.26 -3.19 -15.66
N ARG A 56 -3.26 -4.29 -14.88
CA ARG A 56 -2.38 -4.43 -13.72
C ARG A 56 -0.91 -4.37 -14.10
N LEU A 57 -0.51 -5.08 -15.15
CA LEU A 57 0.87 -5.09 -15.66
C LEU A 57 1.28 -3.74 -16.23
N SER A 58 0.40 -3.07 -16.96
CA SER A 58 0.66 -1.71 -17.46
C SER A 58 0.87 -0.69 -16.34
N LEU A 59 0.07 -0.76 -15.25
CA LEU A 59 0.26 0.10 -14.09
C LEU A 59 1.57 -0.21 -13.34
N ILE A 60 1.96 -1.48 -13.25
CA ILE A 60 3.24 -1.89 -12.66
C ILE A 60 4.41 -1.37 -13.51
N GLU A 61 4.38 -1.57 -14.84
CA GLU A 61 5.40 -1.07 -15.77
C GLU A 61 5.55 0.45 -15.65
N LEU A 62 4.41 1.17 -15.64
CA LEU A 62 4.40 2.62 -15.45
C LEU A 62 5.05 3.05 -14.13
N ALA A 63 4.76 2.35 -13.04
CA ALA A 63 5.32 2.67 -11.73
C ALA A 63 6.83 2.38 -11.69
N LEU A 64 7.29 1.28 -12.28
CA LEU A 64 8.71 0.95 -12.40
C LEU A 64 9.46 2.03 -13.20
N ALA A 65 8.85 2.54 -14.27
CA ALA A 65 9.44 3.61 -15.06
C ALA A 65 9.57 4.94 -14.30
N GLU A 66 8.56 5.30 -13.48
CA GLU A 66 8.53 6.59 -12.76
C GLU A 66 9.29 6.57 -11.42
N ALA A 67 9.31 5.46 -10.71
CA ALA A 67 9.91 5.36 -9.37
C ALA A 67 11.20 4.53 -9.32
N GLY A 68 11.44 3.69 -10.31
CA GLY A 68 12.51 2.69 -10.30
C GLY A 68 12.15 1.39 -9.55
N PRO A 69 12.80 0.27 -9.89
CA PRO A 69 12.43 -1.07 -9.39
C PRO A 69 12.54 -1.20 -7.87
N ASP A 70 13.54 -0.55 -7.25
CA ASP A 70 13.76 -0.62 -5.79
C ASP A 70 12.74 0.17 -4.97
N ARG A 71 11.87 0.93 -5.63
CA ARG A 71 10.86 1.77 -4.98
C ARG A 71 9.43 1.36 -5.33
N VAL A 72 9.25 0.20 -5.95
CA VAL A 72 7.94 -0.33 -6.30
C VAL A 72 7.74 -1.70 -5.66
N ILE A 73 6.60 -1.86 -4.97
CA ILE A 73 6.08 -3.16 -4.58
C ILE A 73 4.88 -3.43 -5.50
N ALA A 74 5.04 -4.37 -6.42
CA ALA A 74 3.99 -4.74 -7.36
C ALA A 74 3.04 -5.76 -6.70
N HIS A 75 1.76 -5.41 -6.55
CA HIS A 75 0.79 -6.35 -6.03
C HIS A 75 0.30 -7.28 -7.14
N ILE A 76 0.57 -8.58 -6.97
CA ILE A 76 0.27 -9.63 -7.95
C ILE A 76 -0.76 -10.66 -7.43
N GLY A 77 -1.35 -10.42 -6.26
CA GLY A 77 -2.30 -11.35 -5.64
C GLY A 77 -3.58 -11.51 -6.45
N ALA A 78 -4.09 -12.74 -6.44
CA ALA A 78 -5.34 -13.17 -7.04
C ALA A 78 -5.98 -14.24 -6.13
N PRO A 79 -7.26 -14.63 -6.36
CA PRO A 79 -7.90 -15.64 -5.52
C PRO A 79 -7.17 -16.98 -5.49
N ASP A 80 -6.49 -17.36 -6.58
CA ASP A 80 -5.80 -18.62 -6.73
C ASP A 80 -4.31 -18.46 -7.03
N ALA A 81 -3.54 -19.50 -6.68
CA ALA A 81 -2.10 -19.53 -6.80
C ALA A 81 -1.59 -19.54 -8.26
N ARG A 82 -2.37 -20.13 -9.20
CA ARG A 82 -1.96 -20.18 -10.62
C ARG A 82 -2.01 -18.80 -11.25
N HIS A 83 -3.05 -18.03 -10.95
CA HIS A 83 -3.21 -16.66 -11.45
C HIS A 83 -2.13 -15.75 -10.83
N SER A 84 -1.96 -15.78 -9.50
CA SER A 84 -0.92 -15.02 -8.80
C SER A 84 0.49 -15.34 -9.34
N ALA A 85 0.79 -16.61 -9.60
CA ALA A 85 2.07 -17.05 -10.16
C ALA A 85 2.32 -16.52 -11.58
N ARG A 86 1.26 -16.46 -12.42
CA ARG A 86 1.35 -15.88 -13.77
C ARG A 86 1.66 -14.39 -13.71
N LEU A 87 0.96 -13.65 -12.86
CA LEU A 87 1.21 -12.22 -12.66
C LEU A 87 2.59 -11.97 -12.05
N ALA A 88 3.05 -12.81 -11.11
CA ALA A 88 4.37 -12.69 -10.50
C ALA A 88 5.49 -12.83 -11.52
N ARG A 89 5.38 -13.83 -12.41
CA ARG A 89 6.35 -14.01 -13.51
C ARG A 89 6.36 -12.81 -14.43
N ALA A 90 5.20 -12.34 -14.88
CA ALA A 90 5.11 -11.20 -15.78
C ALA A 90 5.64 -9.91 -15.12
N ALA A 91 5.35 -9.67 -13.84
CA ALA A 91 5.90 -8.52 -13.10
C ALA A 91 7.44 -8.61 -12.97
N ALA A 92 7.99 -9.81 -12.75
CA ALA A 92 9.44 -10.02 -12.71
C ALA A 92 10.08 -9.77 -14.08
N GLU A 93 9.45 -10.21 -15.18
CA GLU A 93 9.89 -9.93 -16.56
C GLU A 93 9.88 -8.43 -16.90
N LEU A 94 8.98 -7.64 -16.28
CA LEU A 94 8.98 -6.17 -16.35
C LEU A 94 10.07 -5.51 -15.48
N GLY A 95 10.81 -6.28 -14.69
CA GLY A 95 11.89 -5.80 -13.83
C GLY A 95 11.48 -5.47 -12.40
N ALA A 96 10.31 -5.93 -11.91
CA ALA A 96 9.93 -5.76 -10.51
C ALA A 96 10.86 -6.56 -9.59
N THR A 97 11.54 -5.88 -8.66
CA THR A 97 12.40 -6.50 -7.63
C THR A 97 11.66 -6.83 -6.35
N ARG A 98 10.43 -6.31 -6.18
CA ARG A 98 9.55 -6.56 -5.04
C ARG A 98 8.13 -6.82 -5.49
N ILE A 99 7.57 -7.93 -5.04
CA ILE A 99 6.18 -8.31 -5.32
C ILE A 99 5.45 -8.62 -4.01
N ALA A 100 4.15 -8.37 -3.99
CA ALA A 100 3.30 -8.72 -2.87
C ALA A 100 2.07 -9.47 -3.34
N ALA A 101 1.66 -10.49 -2.59
CA ALA A 101 0.42 -11.21 -2.83
C ALA A 101 -0.49 -11.13 -1.61
N ILE A 102 -1.74 -10.70 -1.82
CA ILE A 102 -2.77 -10.86 -0.79
C ILE A 102 -3.03 -12.36 -0.57
N THR A 103 -3.33 -12.75 0.67
CA THR A 103 -3.71 -14.13 0.98
C THR A 103 -4.92 -14.55 0.15
N PRO A 104 -5.07 -15.84 -0.18
CA PRO A 104 -6.23 -16.34 -0.91
C PRO A 104 -7.54 -15.81 -0.30
N TYR A 105 -8.49 -15.50 -1.14
CA TYR A 105 -9.77 -14.92 -0.74
C TYR A 105 -10.93 -15.57 -1.49
N TYR A 106 -12.16 -15.28 -1.07
CA TYR A 106 -13.42 -15.85 -1.54
C TYR A 106 -13.73 -17.22 -0.92
N LEU A 107 -12.81 -18.19 -0.96
CA LEU A 107 -12.94 -19.44 -0.25
C LEU A 107 -11.90 -19.52 0.88
N PRO A 108 -12.25 -20.08 2.05
CA PRO A 108 -11.31 -20.26 3.15
C PRO A 108 -10.20 -21.23 2.75
N ALA A 109 -8.96 -20.89 3.09
CA ALA A 109 -7.80 -21.74 2.86
C ALA A 109 -7.29 -22.32 4.18
N ARG A 110 -6.87 -23.59 4.14
CA ARG A 110 -6.16 -24.23 5.25
C ARG A 110 -4.70 -23.78 5.29
N PRO A 111 -3.98 -23.96 6.42
CA PRO A 111 -2.58 -23.58 6.55
C PRO A 111 -1.64 -24.17 5.50
N ASP A 112 -1.85 -25.43 5.11
CA ASP A 112 -1.09 -26.12 4.06
C ASP A 112 -1.37 -25.54 2.67
N GLU A 113 -2.60 -25.16 2.39
CA GLU A 113 -3.02 -24.52 1.14
C GLU A 113 -2.45 -23.11 1.04
N LEU A 114 -2.43 -22.36 2.15
CA LEU A 114 -1.81 -21.04 2.22
C LEU A 114 -0.31 -21.13 1.93
N THR A 115 0.40 -22.09 2.52
CA THR A 115 1.82 -22.33 2.24
C THR A 115 2.04 -22.69 0.77
N ALA A 116 1.23 -23.61 0.22
CA ALA A 116 1.32 -24.01 -1.18
C ALA A 116 1.06 -22.84 -2.15
N HIS A 117 0.12 -21.93 -1.79
CA HIS A 117 -0.16 -20.73 -2.56
C HIS A 117 1.11 -19.86 -2.71
N PHE A 118 1.77 -19.53 -1.61
CA PHE A 118 2.98 -18.69 -1.65
C PHE A 118 4.19 -19.40 -2.26
N ARG A 119 4.35 -20.71 -2.04
CA ARG A 119 5.39 -21.51 -2.72
C ARG A 119 5.25 -21.44 -4.24
N ARG A 120 4.04 -21.62 -4.76
CA ARG A 120 3.79 -21.56 -6.19
C ARG A 120 4.11 -20.21 -6.79
N ILE A 121 3.86 -19.11 -6.07
CA ILE A 121 4.24 -17.75 -6.48
C ILE A 121 5.78 -17.63 -6.50
N ARG A 122 6.45 -18.08 -5.43
CA ARG A 122 7.92 -18.07 -5.31
C ARG A 122 8.58 -18.86 -6.43
N ASP A 123 8.07 -20.06 -6.74
CA ASP A 123 8.61 -20.92 -7.81
C ASP A 123 8.48 -20.27 -9.19
N ALA A 124 7.43 -19.47 -9.42
CA ALA A 124 7.18 -18.78 -10.66
C ALA A 124 8.01 -17.51 -10.85
N ALA A 125 8.43 -16.86 -9.76
CA ALA A 125 9.25 -15.66 -9.74
C ALA A 125 10.25 -15.75 -8.57
N PRO A 126 11.38 -16.44 -8.75
CA PRO A 126 12.34 -16.68 -7.68
C PRO A 126 13.18 -15.46 -7.30
N ASP A 127 13.39 -14.50 -8.20
CA ASP A 127 14.29 -13.38 -7.98
C ASP A 127 13.70 -12.25 -7.13
N PRO A 128 12.45 -11.77 -7.35
CA PRO A 128 11.89 -10.69 -6.55
C PRO A 128 11.70 -11.05 -5.09
N GLU A 129 11.88 -10.09 -4.19
CA GLU A 129 11.42 -10.22 -2.81
C GLU A 129 9.90 -10.39 -2.78
N LEU A 130 9.43 -11.50 -2.18
CA LEU A 130 7.99 -11.80 -2.07
C LEU A 130 7.48 -11.44 -0.67
N TYR A 131 6.47 -10.60 -0.62
CA TYR A 131 5.76 -10.20 0.62
C TYR A 131 4.36 -10.82 0.66
N ALA A 132 3.97 -11.32 1.83
CA ALA A 132 2.56 -11.61 2.06
C ALA A 132 1.79 -10.31 2.31
N TYR A 133 0.55 -10.23 1.80
CA TYR A 133 -0.38 -9.18 2.18
C TYR A 133 -1.53 -9.82 2.97
N ILE A 134 -1.59 -9.54 4.26
CA ILE A 134 -2.54 -10.11 5.21
C ILE A 134 -3.59 -9.04 5.54
N PHE A 135 -4.85 -9.30 5.17
CA PHE A 135 -5.97 -8.39 5.40
C PHE A 135 -7.26 -9.21 5.64
N PRO A 136 -7.48 -9.71 6.86
CA PRO A 136 -8.58 -10.61 7.17
C PRO A 136 -9.96 -10.08 6.78
N GLU A 137 -10.22 -8.78 6.95
CA GLU A 137 -11.49 -8.14 6.62
C GLU A 137 -11.81 -8.13 5.11
N ARG A 138 -10.80 -8.38 4.27
CA ARG A 138 -10.96 -8.45 2.81
C ARG A 138 -10.89 -9.88 2.29
N THR A 139 -10.16 -10.74 2.97
CA THR A 139 -9.94 -12.11 2.50
C THR A 139 -10.79 -13.15 3.24
N GLY A 140 -11.32 -12.80 4.41
CA GLY A 140 -11.98 -13.76 5.29
C GLY A 140 -11.01 -14.79 5.91
N LEU A 141 -9.69 -14.60 5.70
CA LEU A 141 -8.66 -15.54 6.15
C LEU A 141 -7.77 -14.88 7.22
N PRO A 142 -7.99 -15.17 8.51
CA PRO A 142 -7.06 -14.76 9.56
C PRO A 142 -5.77 -15.58 9.47
N VAL A 143 -4.64 -14.90 9.52
CA VAL A 143 -3.31 -15.53 9.55
C VAL A 143 -2.63 -15.09 10.84
N SER A 144 -2.50 -15.99 11.81
CA SER A 144 -1.82 -15.65 13.07
C SER A 144 -0.31 -15.47 12.89
N PRO A 145 0.38 -14.74 13.79
CA PRO A 145 1.84 -14.59 13.72
C PRO A 145 2.60 -15.93 13.64
N PRO A 146 2.28 -16.99 14.40
CA PRO A 146 2.93 -18.29 14.24
C PRO A 146 2.69 -18.94 12.88
N LEU A 147 1.46 -18.85 12.34
CA LEU A 147 1.15 -19.38 11.01
C LEU A 147 1.91 -18.58 9.93
N PHE A 148 1.96 -17.25 10.05
CA PHE A 148 2.76 -16.42 9.16
C PHE A 148 4.24 -16.82 9.18
N ALA A 149 4.83 -17.03 10.36
CA ALA A 149 6.23 -17.45 10.50
C ALA A 149 6.51 -18.80 9.81
N GLN A 150 5.59 -19.74 9.89
CA GLN A 150 5.67 -21.00 9.16
C GLN A 150 5.65 -20.78 7.65
N VAL A 151 4.65 -20.04 7.14
CA VAL A 151 4.50 -19.74 5.71
C VAL A 151 5.71 -18.97 5.19
N ALA A 152 6.19 -17.97 5.95
CA ALA A 152 7.34 -17.15 5.58
C ALA A 152 8.61 -17.97 5.40
N ARG A 153 8.90 -18.88 6.35
CA ARG A 153 10.03 -19.81 6.27
C ARG A 153 9.87 -20.77 5.09
N ASP A 154 8.70 -21.39 4.95
CA ASP A 154 8.45 -22.47 4.01
C ASP A 154 8.32 -22.01 2.56
N ALA A 155 7.92 -20.75 2.31
CA ALA A 155 7.81 -20.13 0.99
C ALA A 155 8.87 -19.06 0.72
N GLY A 156 9.82 -18.83 1.64
CA GLY A 156 10.90 -17.85 1.44
C GLY A 156 10.40 -16.41 1.33
N LEU A 157 9.46 -15.99 2.20
CA LEU A 157 8.95 -14.63 2.18
C LEU A 157 9.97 -13.64 2.74
N ALA A 158 10.04 -12.44 2.18
CA ALA A 158 10.89 -11.34 2.67
C ALA A 158 10.21 -10.56 3.83
N GLY A 159 8.93 -10.77 4.03
CA GLY A 159 8.14 -10.09 5.06
C GLY A 159 6.66 -10.06 4.72
N ALA A 160 5.97 -9.10 5.32
CA ALA A 160 4.53 -8.90 5.08
C ALA A 160 4.12 -7.42 5.14
N LYS A 161 3.01 -7.13 4.45
CA LYS A 161 2.11 -6.02 4.80
C LYS A 161 0.94 -6.60 5.57
N ILE A 162 0.66 -6.08 6.76
CA ILE A 162 -0.49 -6.48 7.58
C ILE A 162 -1.47 -5.31 7.71
N SER A 163 -2.76 -5.57 7.53
CA SER A 163 -3.81 -4.55 7.54
C SER A 163 -5.02 -4.99 8.37
N GLY A 164 -5.90 -4.05 8.69
CA GLY A 164 -7.09 -4.30 9.50
C GLY A 164 -6.74 -4.79 10.89
N SER A 165 -7.47 -5.77 11.40
CA SER A 165 -7.27 -6.34 12.74
C SER A 165 -5.88 -6.94 12.94
N SER A 166 -5.21 -7.44 11.87
CA SER A 166 -3.84 -7.94 11.97
C SER A 166 -2.83 -6.83 12.30
N ALA A 167 -3.07 -5.58 11.92
CA ALA A 167 -2.16 -4.47 12.21
C ALA A 167 -2.04 -4.18 13.71
N ALA A 168 -3.08 -4.47 14.50
CA ALA A 168 -3.06 -4.34 15.96
C ALA A 168 -2.04 -5.29 16.64
N SER A 169 -1.70 -6.41 15.99
CA SER A 169 -0.72 -7.39 16.47
C SER A 169 0.67 -7.24 15.83
N LEU A 170 1.01 -6.06 15.32
CA LEU A 170 2.27 -5.82 14.60
C LEU A 170 3.51 -6.34 15.34
N ALA A 171 3.62 -6.07 16.64
CA ALA A 171 4.75 -6.50 17.44
C ALA A 171 4.90 -8.03 17.48
N ASP A 172 3.78 -8.76 17.51
CA ASP A 172 3.78 -10.23 17.51
C ASP A 172 4.26 -10.79 16.16
N TYR A 173 3.85 -10.15 15.04
CA TYR A 173 4.37 -10.52 13.72
C TYR A 173 5.86 -10.25 13.59
N VAL A 174 6.34 -9.11 14.08
CA VAL A 174 7.78 -8.77 14.08
C VAL A 174 8.57 -9.80 14.92
N ALA A 175 8.07 -10.13 16.11
CA ALA A 175 8.71 -11.11 16.99
C ALA A 175 8.73 -12.54 16.40
N ALA A 176 7.69 -12.90 15.62
CA ALA A 176 7.59 -14.23 15.01
C ALA A 176 8.58 -14.46 13.86
N VAL A 177 9.08 -13.40 13.20
CA VAL A 177 10.00 -13.48 12.06
C VAL A 177 11.14 -12.46 12.17
N PRO A 178 12.09 -12.65 13.11
CA PRO A 178 13.20 -11.72 13.31
C PRO A 178 14.00 -11.50 12.01
N GLY A 179 14.27 -10.23 11.70
CA GLY A 179 15.02 -9.84 10.49
C GLY A 179 14.19 -9.68 9.22
N GLN A 180 12.92 -10.04 9.23
CA GLN A 180 12.03 -9.79 8.09
C GLN A 180 11.35 -8.42 8.21
N ARG A 181 10.94 -7.86 7.07
CA ARG A 181 10.29 -6.54 7.03
C ARG A 181 8.78 -6.67 7.16
N ILE A 182 8.22 -6.19 8.28
CA ILE A 182 6.78 -6.14 8.50
C ILE A 182 6.30 -4.71 8.40
N PHE A 183 5.46 -4.43 7.40
CA PHE A 183 4.85 -3.14 7.18
C PHE A 183 3.42 -3.11 7.73
N SER A 184 3.06 -2.01 8.38
CA SER A 184 1.68 -1.77 8.80
C SER A 184 0.86 -1.15 7.67
N GLY A 185 -0.35 -1.65 7.46
CA GLY A 185 -1.39 -0.98 6.66
C GLY A 185 -2.22 0.00 7.49
N ASP A 186 -2.03 0.03 8.82
CA ASP A 186 -2.50 1.12 9.66
C ASP A 186 -1.51 2.28 9.56
N ASP A 187 -1.93 3.32 8.87
CA ASP A 187 -1.15 4.50 8.54
C ASP A 187 -1.46 5.70 9.44
N THR A 188 -2.19 5.47 10.53
CA THR A 188 -2.61 6.54 11.44
C THR A 188 -1.49 7.03 12.36
N ASN A 189 -0.52 6.15 12.68
CA ASN A 189 0.60 6.48 13.56
C ASN A 189 1.89 5.75 13.15
N PRO A 190 2.62 6.25 12.14
CA PRO A 190 3.90 5.67 11.73
C PRO A 190 4.94 5.54 12.86
N GLY A 191 4.94 6.48 13.81
CA GLY A 191 5.81 6.41 14.97
C GLY A 191 5.51 5.23 15.90
N ALA A 192 4.24 4.86 16.07
CA ALA A 192 3.87 3.66 16.83
C ALA A 192 4.32 2.39 16.09
N THR A 193 4.20 2.35 14.76
CA THR A 193 4.71 1.25 13.93
C THR A 193 6.21 1.02 14.15
N LEU A 194 7.02 2.08 14.15
CA LEU A 194 8.47 1.97 14.42
C LEU A 194 8.76 1.48 15.83
N ARG A 195 8.06 2.01 16.84
CA ARG A 195 8.25 1.55 18.25
C ARG A 195 7.91 0.08 18.45
N ALA A 196 6.97 -0.45 17.65
CA ALA A 196 6.62 -1.87 17.63
C ALA A 196 7.61 -2.74 16.83
N GLY A 197 8.68 -2.15 16.26
CA GLY A 197 9.68 -2.84 15.46
C GLY A 197 9.29 -3.05 13.99
N GLY A 198 8.18 -2.46 13.53
CA GLY A 198 7.78 -2.51 12.13
C GLY A 198 8.73 -1.74 11.23
N ALA A 199 8.84 -2.16 9.98
CA ALA A 199 9.70 -1.53 8.98
C ALA A 199 9.17 -0.18 8.49
N GLY A 200 7.87 0.08 8.64
CA GLY A 200 7.21 1.29 8.18
C GLY A 200 5.74 1.04 7.85
N VAL A 201 5.16 1.92 7.06
CA VAL A 201 3.74 1.85 6.68
C VAL A 201 3.57 1.71 5.16
N VAL A 202 2.49 1.02 4.76
CA VAL A 202 1.97 1.02 3.38
C VAL A 202 0.62 1.72 3.42
N SER A 203 0.65 3.04 3.21
CA SER A 203 -0.46 3.95 3.46
C SER A 203 -1.37 4.13 2.24
N GLY A 204 -2.67 3.97 2.42
CA GLY A 204 -3.67 4.31 1.41
C GLY A 204 -3.93 5.82 1.29
N ARG A 205 -3.74 6.59 2.37
CA ARG A 205 -3.98 8.05 2.39
C ARG A 205 -2.81 8.83 1.79
N SER A 206 -1.59 8.32 1.93
CA SER A 206 -0.39 9.03 1.52
C SER A 206 -0.33 9.33 0.02
N GLY A 207 -1.12 8.67 -0.82
CA GLY A 207 -1.25 9.01 -2.24
C GLY A 207 -1.79 10.42 -2.46
N ALA A 208 -2.71 10.87 -1.61
CA ALA A 208 -3.29 12.22 -1.68
C ALA A 208 -2.58 13.26 -0.77
N TYR A 209 -1.84 12.80 0.25
CA TYR A 209 -1.21 13.65 1.26
C TYR A 209 0.26 13.25 1.52
N PRO A 210 1.09 13.07 0.47
CA PRO A 210 2.44 12.53 0.67
C PRO A 210 3.34 13.45 1.49
N GLU A 211 3.14 14.76 1.43
CA GLU A 211 3.91 15.76 2.18
C GLU A 211 3.80 15.55 3.69
N VAL A 212 2.60 15.19 4.17
CA VAL A 212 2.33 14.97 5.59
C VAL A 212 3.12 13.77 6.12
N TYR A 213 3.12 12.69 5.35
CA TYR A 213 3.87 11.48 5.69
C TYR A 213 5.38 11.67 5.56
N ALA A 214 5.85 12.39 4.55
CA ALA A 214 7.26 12.73 4.37
C ALA A 214 7.80 13.57 5.54
N ALA A 215 7.07 14.62 5.92
CA ALA A 215 7.45 15.49 7.03
C ALA A 215 7.47 14.72 8.37
N LEU A 216 6.45 13.89 8.62
CA LEU A 216 6.42 13.05 9.81
C LEU A 216 7.56 12.03 9.83
N SER A 217 7.84 11.35 8.71
CA SER A 217 8.94 10.39 8.61
C SER A 217 10.29 11.05 8.89
N ALA A 218 10.54 12.24 8.33
CA ALA A 218 11.75 13.00 8.58
C ALA A 218 11.89 13.41 10.05
N ALA A 219 10.79 13.87 10.67
CA ALA A 219 10.77 14.26 12.08
C ALA A 219 11.00 13.07 13.02
N LEU A 220 10.47 11.87 12.68
CA LEU A 220 10.71 10.64 13.44
C LEU A 220 12.17 10.17 13.38
N ALA A 221 12.89 10.49 12.31
CA ALA A 221 14.32 10.20 12.17
C ALA A 221 15.21 11.16 12.96
N ALA A 222 14.76 12.39 13.13
CA ALA A 222 15.48 13.41 13.90
C ALA A 222 15.27 13.21 15.41
N PRO A 223 16.21 13.67 16.27
CA PRO A 223 16.05 13.67 17.72
C PRO A 223 15.18 14.85 18.19
N ASP A 224 14.02 15.06 17.55
CA ASP A 224 13.11 16.16 17.83
C ASP A 224 11.66 15.65 18.03
N PRO A 225 11.32 15.29 19.29
CA PRO A 225 9.96 14.83 19.61
C PRO A 225 8.87 15.88 19.43
N GLU A 226 9.19 17.19 19.51
CA GLU A 226 8.23 18.27 19.35
C GLU A 226 7.80 18.38 17.88
N ALA A 227 8.77 18.39 16.95
CA ALA A 227 8.50 18.35 15.51
C ALA A 227 7.71 17.08 15.11
N ALA A 228 8.09 15.93 15.62
CA ALA A 228 7.34 14.69 15.38
C ALA A 228 5.89 14.79 15.89
N GLY A 229 5.68 15.36 17.08
CA GLY A 229 4.35 15.60 17.62
C GLY A 229 3.52 16.59 16.80
N LEU A 230 4.14 17.64 16.25
CA LEU A 230 3.47 18.60 15.37
C LEU A 230 3.00 17.93 14.07
N HIS A 231 3.86 17.18 13.40
CA HIS A 231 3.51 16.48 12.16
C HIS A 231 2.50 15.35 12.39
N GLN A 232 2.56 14.66 13.54
CA GLN A 232 1.52 13.69 13.91
C GLN A 232 0.15 14.38 14.05
N ARG A 233 0.04 15.55 14.68
CA ARG A 233 -1.23 16.30 14.77
C ARG A 233 -1.75 16.72 13.38
N THR A 234 -0.86 17.02 12.44
CA THR A 234 -1.26 17.26 11.05
C THR A 234 -1.83 15.99 10.41
N LEU A 235 -1.18 14.84 10.61
CA LEU A 235 -1.69 13.55 10.16
C LEU A 235 -3.03 13.22 10.81
N ASP A 236 -3.21 13.50 12.10
CA ASP A 236 -4.47 13.23 12.83
C ASP A 236 -5.67 13.96 12.20
N ARG A 237 -5.48 15.19 11.69
CA ARG A 237 -6.53 15.89 10.93
C ARG A 237 -6.87 15.17 9.62
N ILE A 238 -5.86 14.68 8.89
CA ILE A 238 -6.09 13.89 7.67
C ILE A 238 -6.77 12.55 8.00
N VAL A 239 -6.38 11.92 9.10
CA VAL A 239 -7.02 10.68 9.60
C VAL A 239 -8.49 10.90 9.91
N ALA A 240 -8.86 12.05 10.51
CA ALA A 240 -10.23 12.42 10.84
C ALA A 240 -11.15 12.54 9.59
N LEU A 241 -10.59 12.79 8.40
CA LEU A 241 -11.35 12.77 7.14
C LEU A 241 -11.80 11.36 6.74
N GLY A 242 -11.32 10.33 7.44
CA GLY A 242 -11.62 8.92 7.20
C GLY A 242 -10.80 8.31 6.06
N ALA A 243 -10.91 6.99 5.95
CA ALA A 243 -10.16 6.21 4.96
C ALA A 243 -11.11 5.56 3.98
N SER A 244 -11.27 6.14 2.80
CA SER A 244 -11.89 5.46 1.66
C SER A 244 -11.18 5.80 0.38
N ILE A 245 -11.28 4.93 -0.61
CA ILE A 245 -10.70 5.17 -1.94
C ILE A 245 -11.37 6.39 -2.59
N GLY A 246 -12.69 6.55 -2.41
CA GLY A 246 -13.43 7.69 -2.95
C GLY A 246 -12.96 9.02 -2.38
N ARG A 247 -12.65 9.09 -1.08
CA ARG A 247 -12.12 10.31 -0.43
C ARG A 247 -10.70 10.62 -0.89
N VAL A 248 -9.86 9.60 -1.05
CA VAL A 248 -8.49 9.76 -1.60
C VAL A 248 -8.54 10.29 -3.04
N LYS A 249 -9.39 9.70 -3.90
CA LYS A 249 -9.57 10.18 -5.28
C LYS A 249 -10.13 11.61 -5.32
N HIS A 250 -11.07 11.95 -4.44
CA HIS A 250 -11.59 13.31 -4.33
C HIS A 250 -10.48 14.33 -3.97
N ALA A 251 -9.64 14.00 -3.01
CA ALA A 251 -8.50 14.85 -2.63
C ALA A 251 -7.49 14.99 -3.77
N LEU A 252 -7.22 13.92 -4.54
CA LEU A 252 -6.36 13.98 -5.73
C LEU A 252 -6.96 14.85 -6.84
N ALA A 253 -8.26 14.77 -7.08
CA ALA A 253 -8.95 15.63 -8.05
C ALA A 253 -8.85 17.12 -7.68
N LEU A 254 -8.97 17.45 -6.40
CA LEU A 254 -8.76 18.82 -5.90
C LEU A 254 -7.31 19.32 -6.08
N ARG A 255 -6.34 18.39 -6.19
CA ARG A 255 -4.94 18.69 -6.51
C ARG A 255 -4.66 18.75 -8.01
N GLY A 256 -5.67 18.52 -8.86
CA GLY A 256 -5.50 18.43 -10.31
C GLY A 256 -4.85 17.13 -10.78
N LEU A 257 -4.84 16.09 -9.94
CA LEU A 257 -4.28 14.78 -10.22
C LEU A 257 -5.41 13.78 -10.51
N GLY A 258 -5.95 13.80 -11.74
CA GLY A 258 -6.98 12.87 -12.22
C GLY A 258 -8.41 13.19 -11.75
N GLY A 259 -9.30 12.23 -11.99
CA GLY A 259 -10.73 12.30 -11.66
C GLY A 259 -11.11 11.48 -10.43
N THR A 260 -12.42 11.44 -10.14
CA THR A 260 -13.00 10.69 -9.02
C THR A 260 -13.61 9.35 -9.43
N THR A 261 -13.56 9.00 -10.74
CA THR A 261 -14.12 7.77 -11.28
C THR A 261 -13.53 6.54 -10.57
N ALA A 262 -14.39 5.59 -10.24
CA ALA A 262 -14.02 4.32 -9.60
C ALA A 262 -14.79 3.18 -10.27
N ARG A 263 -14.19 2.00 -10.34
CA ARG A 263 -14.83 0.78 -10.84
C ARG A 263 -15.45 -0.06 -9.73
N MET A 264 -14.92 0.07 -8.49
CA MET A 264 -15.47 -0.60 -7.32
C MET A 264 -16.39 0.34 -6.53
N THR A 265 -17.19 -0.23 -5.62
CA THR A 265 -17.94 0.55 -4.64
C THR A 265 -16.95 1.20 -3.68
N VAL A 266 -16.79 2.52 -3.82
CA VAL A 266 -15.95 3.36 -2.97
C VAL A 266 -16.83 4.36 -2.25
N ASP A 267 -16.51 4.68 -1.01
CA ASP A 267 -17.27 5.63 -0.18
C ASP A 267 -16.81 7.07 -0.52
N PRO A 268 -17.50 7.79 -1.45
CA PRO A 268 -17.16 9.17 -1.77
C PRO A 268 -17.58 10.10 -0.63
N PRO A 269 -16.96 11.29 -0.50
CA PRO A 269 -17.36 12.25 0.53
C PRO A 269 -18.74 12.85 0.22
N ASP A 270 -19.51 13.10 1.25
CA ASP A 270 -20.67 14.01 1.18
C ASP A 270 -20.21 15.48 1.06
N ALA A 271 -21.14 16.41 0.94
CA ALA A 271 -20.83 17.82 0.76
C ALA A 271 -20.04 18.43 1.92
N SER A 272 -20.33 18.04 3.17
CA SER A 272 -19.62 18.53 4.36
C SER A 272 -18.19 18.02 4.40
N LEU A 273 -18.02 16.73 4.18
CA LEU A 273 -16.69 16.10 4.15
C LEU A 273 -15.86 16.56 2.94
N SER A 274 -16.51 16.80 1.78
CA SER A 274 -15.86 17.38 0.60
C SER A 274 -15.28 18.77 0.92
N ALA A 275 -16.02 19.62 1.61
CA ALA A 275 -15.52 20.93 2.04
C ALA A 275 -14.35 20.80 3.03
N ALA A 276 -14.41 19.85 3.98
CA ALA A 276 -13.32 19.59 4.91
C ALA A 276 -12.05 19.09 4.21
N ILE A 277 -12.18 18.18 3.24
CA ILE A 277 -11.06 17.71 2.41
C ILE A 277 -10.45 18.86 1.61
N ALA A 278 -11.28 19.71 1.02
CA ALA A 278 -10.82 20.87 0.26
C ALA A 278 -10.02 21.85 1.12
N ALA A 279 -10.46 22.10 2.36
CA ALA A 279 -9.74 22.96 3.30
C ALA A 279 -8.36 22.41 3.66
N GLU A 280 -8.24 21.11 3.95
CA GLU A 280 -6.93 20.49 4.26
C GLU A 280 -6.01 20.45 3.03
N VAL A 281 -6.53 20.16 1.83
CA VAL A 281 -5.74 20.20 0.59
C VAL A 281 -5.23 21.63 0.34
N ALA A 282 -6.08 22.64 0.47
CA ALA A 282 -5.69 24.04 0.29
C ALA A 282 -4.61 24.48 1.31
N ALA A 283 -4.75 24.07 2.58
CA ALA A 283 -3.76 24.37 3.62
C ALA A 283 -2.39 23.78 3.30
N LEU A 284 -2.33 22.53 2.76
CA LEU A 284 -1.07 21.90 2.37
C LEU A 284 -0.44 22.55 1.15
N LEU A 285 -1.23 22.99 0.16
CA LEU A 285 -0.72 23.68 -1.02
C LEU A 285 -0.10 25.04 -0.68
N LEU A 286 -0.63 25.75 0.33
CA LEU A 286 -0.09 27.03 0.80
C LEU A 286 1.29 26.91 1.51
N VAL A 287 1.59 25.77 2.09
CA VAL A 287 2.88 25.51 2.77
C VAL A 287 4.00 25.22 1.76
N LEU A 288 3.64 24.83 0.53
CA LEU A 288 4.57 24.50 -0.54
C LEU A 288 4.95 25.69 -1.45
N LEU A 289 4.26 26.84 -1.27
CA LEU A 289 4.53 28.12 -1.93
C LEU A 289 5.42 29.00 -1.07
#